data_b63fdf1412b832553e20e53710186d6a
#
_entry.id   b63fdf1412b832553e20e53710186d6a
#
_cell.length_a   1.000
_cell.length_b   1.000
_cell.length_c   1.000
_cell.angle_alpha   90.00
_cell.angle_beta   90.00
_cell.angle_gamma   90.00
#
_symmetry.space_group_name_H-M   'P 1'
#
loop_
_entity.id
_entity.type
_entity.pdbx_description
1 polymer ?
#
loop_
_entity_poly.entity_id
_entity_poly.type
_entity_poly.pdbx_seq_one_letter_code
_entity_poly.pdbx_strand_id
1 'polypeptide(L)'
;ETYKDVLLSHVVTMLGLKLWPKQEAIMTSAAKIIVIMAGRNTAKSFNAALKCYQLLYFGALFDFPIHIKIAVPKAEDSIPIWDHLQSFLKKAPLEELFPEFNVIIRKNEATHKTELSASTDSWIRTASLQDKQATDMRGNWLDLAILEEFGQVPYPEEALNAVYGGATRDSRIALNRIYICGTPPRVPTEAFDNLFEKGQIGAKVESFQIEADDNPYKDTESLNLFQSLATSNAYQTEVLGHSTPVVGPLFPEFNPVIHIVPTNFNADHPLIVGIDSGFHKPAVIFIQYYHDTLKILKELSLKKIMANQLAKDIKATLTNYFYDIQPLVVGVDKASNSKDSKNPFTEFQIFKKKLPQATFSTNSALISKGNQVTVLRTLLKENKILIDPSCQKLIRAIGQATPDTSRNTDAIKTAGWRKIKGYDDPLDALCYALINYGPTSDLFYKQYQQPSKQLTEEQASYILSVLG
;
A
#
# COMPACT_ATOMS: atom_id res chain seq x y z
N GLU A 1 -24.08 -24.79 -11.45
CA GLU A 1 -22.75 -25.18 -10.91
C GLU A 1 -21.71 -25.03 -12.00
N THR A 2 -20.64 -24.30 -11.71
CA THR A 2 -19.51 -24.23 -12.63
C THR A 2 -18.65 -25.48 -12.50
N TYR A 3 -17.92 -25.83 -13.55
CA TYR A 3 -16.94 -26.92 -13.55
C TYR A 3 -15.96 -26.85 -12.34
N LYS A 4 -15.65 -25.64 -11.87
CA LYS A 4 -14.81 -25.40 -10.70
C LYS A 4 -15.44 -25.86 -9.38
N ASP A 5 -16.74 -25.66 -9.25
CA ASP A 5 -17.48 -26.01 -8.03
C ASP A 5 -17.59 -27.54 -7.90
N VAL A 6 -17.83 -28.24 -9.02
CA VAL A 6 -17.84 -29.68 -9.08
C VAL A 6 -16.47 -30.27 -8.71
N LEU A 7 -15.40 -29.71 -9.25
CA LEU A 7 -14.04 -30.17 -8.97
C LEU A 7 -13.66 -29.94 -7.49
N LEU A 8 -14.01 -28.76 -6.93
CA LEU A 8 -13.77 -28.48 -5.52
C LEU A 8 -14.55 -29.43 -4.62
N SER A 9 -15.86 -29.63 -4.89
CA SER A 9 -16.73 -30.53 -4.12
C SER A 9 -16.17 -31.95 -4.11
N HIS A 10 -15.67 -32.44 -5.25
CA HIS A 10 -15.06 -33.75 -5.34
C HIS A 10 -13.80 -33.88 -4.50
N VAL A 11 -12.85 -32.90 -4.63
CA VAL A 11 -11.62 -32.88 -3.84
C VAL A 11 -11.89 -32.78 -2.34
N VAL A 12 -12.81 -31.90 -1.94
CA VAL A 12 -13.20 -31.73 -0.53
C VAL A 12 -13.78 -33.01 0.04
N THR A 13 -14.62 -33.70 -0.73
CA THR A 13 -15.23 -35.00 -0.33
C THR A 13 -14.15 -36.08 -0.19
N MET A 14 -13.27 -36.26 -1.16
CA MET A 14 -12.18 -37.23 -1.10
C MET A 14 -11.26 -37.00 0.10
N LEU A 15 -10.94 -35.73 0.37
CA LEU A 15 -10.11 -35.38 1.50
C LEU A 15 -10.89 -35.39 2.82
N GLY A 16 -12.21 -35.67 2.82
CA GLY A 16 -13.07 -35.64 4.01
C GLY A 16 -12.96 -34.30 4.75
N LEU A 17 -12.92 -33.19 4.02
CA LEU A 17 -12.82 -31.86 4.57
C LEU A 17 -14.19 -31.22 4.72
N LYS A 18 -14.30 -30.30 5.65
CA LYS A 18 -15.44 -29.40 5.78
C LYS A 18 -14.90 -27.97 5.76
N LEU A 19 -15.11 -27.27 4.66
CA LEU A 19 -14.71 -25.90 4.54
C LEU A 19 -15.69 -25.01 5.31
N TRP A 20 -15.16 -23.95 5.94
CA TRP A 20 -16.01 -22.90 6.50
C TRP A 20 -16.33 -21.83 5.44
N PRO A 21 -17.32 -20.94 5.66
CA PRO A 21 -17.81 -20.05 4.60
C PRO A 21 -16.75 -19.21 3.90
N LYS A 22 -15.79 -18.63 4.62
CA LYS A 22 -14.70 -17.83 4.01
C LYS A 22 -13.71 -18.69 3.21
N GLN A 23 -13.41 -19.91 3.67
CA GLN A 23 -12.59 -20.84 2.87
C GLN A 23 -13.30 -21.22 1.57
N GLU A 24 -14.57 -21.55 1.65
CA GLU A 24 -15.38 -21.89 0.49
C GLU A 24 -15.42 -20.70 -0.51
N ALA A 25 -15.69 -19.50 -0.03
CA ALA A 25 -15.68 -18.28 -0.87
C ALA A 25 -14.33 -18.07 -1.57
N ILE A 26 -13.21 -18.27 -0.88
CA ILE A 26 -11.86 -18.18 -1.46
C ILE A 26 -11.63 -19.25 -2.51
N MET A 27 -12.03 -20.47 -2.24
CA MET A 27 -11.78 -21.61 -3.13
C MET A 27 -12.67 -21.58 -4.38
N THR A 28 -13.88 -21.01 -4.29
CA THR A 28 -14.84 -20.87 -5.40
C THR A 28 -14.70 -19.57 -6.17
N SER A 29 -13.91 -18.60 -5.69
CA SER A 29 -13.69 -17.31 -6.34
C SER A 29 -13.34 -17.46 -7.83
N ALA A 30 -14.00 -16.67 -8.68
CA ALA A 30 -13.73 -16.59 -10.12
C ALA A 30 -12.63 -15.59 -10.50
N ALA A 31 -12.15 -14.83 -9.54
CA ALA A 31 -11.12 -13.81 -9.77
C ALA A 31 -9.81 -14.42 -10.26
N LYS A 32 -9.10 -13.73 -11.14
CA LYS A 32 -7.76 -14.17 -11.61
C LYS A 32 -6.70 -14.00 -10.52
N ILE A 33 -6.87 -13.01 -9.66
CA ILE A 33 -5.97 -12.70 -8.55
C ILE A 33 -6.80 -12.71 -7.27
N ILE A 34 -6.39 -13.52 -6.33
CA ILE A 34 -6.95 -13.58 -4.98
C ILE A 34 -5.96 -12.92 -4.03
N VAL A 35 -6.45 -12.02 -3.18
CA VAL A 35 -5.64 -11.34 -2.17
C VAL A 35 -6.24 -11.61 -0.79
N ILE A 36 -5.46 -12.19 0.11
CA ILE A 36 -5.92 -12.56 1.45
C ILE A 36 -5.08 -11.84 2.49
N MET A 37 -5.69 -10.91 3.19
CA MET A 37 -5.15 -10.35 4.42
C MET A 37 -5.72 -11.11 5.61
N ALA A 38 -4.84 -11.70 6.41
CA ALA A 38 -5.31 -12.59 7.43
C ALA A 38 -4.36 -12.66 8.62
N GLY A 39 -4.92 -12.79 9.83
CA GLY A 39 -4.16 -13.04 11.04
C GLY A 39 -3.46 -14.39 11.06
N ARG A 40 -2.82 -14.71 12.18
CA ARG A 40 -2.27 -16.05 12.44
C ARG A 40 -3.39 -17.04 12.70
N ASN A 41 -3.14 -18.30 12.43
CA ASN A 41 -4.08 -19.43 12.64
C ASN A 41 -5.39 -19.30 11.86
N THR A 42 -5.37 -18.59 10.73
CA THR A 42 -6.53 -18.39 9.84
C THR A 42 -6.54 -19.35 8.65
N ALA A 43 -5.75 -20.42 8.70
CA ALA A 43 -5.64 -21.44 7.66
C ALA A 43 -5.18 -20.95 6.27
N LYS A 44 -4.39 -19.87 6.18
CA LYS A 44 -3.80 -19.38 4.92
C LYS A 44 -3.05 -20.47 4.16
N SER A 45 -2.07 -21.08 4.83
CA SER A 45 -1.20 -22.11 4.24
C SER A 45 -1.97 -23.40 3.91
N PHE A 46 -3.01 -23.74 4.69
CA PHE A 46 -3.93 -24.83 4.38
C PHE A 46 -4.68 -24.57 3.07
N ASN A 47 -5.25 -23.37 2.91
CA ASN A 47 -5.97 -22.99 1.69
C ASN A 47 -5.04 -22.98 0.47
N ALA A 48 -3.80 -22.50 0.63
CA ALA A 48 -2.78 -22.53 -0.42
C ALA A 48 -2.43 -23.98 -0.83
N ALA A 49 -2.26 -24.87 0.14
CA ALA A 49 -2.00 -26.28 -0.12
C ALA A 49 -3.20 -26.98 -0.81
N LEU A 50 -4.42 -26.67 -0.36
CA LEU A 50 -5.64 -27.21 -0.98
C LEU A 50 -5.78 -26.77 -2.44
N LYS A 51 -5.38 -25.52 -2.74
CA LYS A 51 -5.33 -25.01 -4.12
C LYS A 51 -4.30 -25.75 -4.97
N CYS A 52 -3.13 -26.05 -4.42
CA CYS A 52 -2.12 -26.88 -5.07
C CYS A 52 -2.66 -28.29 -5.36
N TYR A 53 -3.25 -28.94 -4.37
CA TYR A 53 -3.81 -30.28 -4.53
C TYR A 53 -4.96 -30.32 -5.56
N GLN A 54 -5.86 -29.33 -5.53
CA GLN A 54 -6.95 -29.18 -6.50
C GLN A 54 -6.43 -29.11 -7.95
N LEU A 55 -5.34 -28.34 -8.17
CA LEU A 55 -4.73 -28.24 -9.49
C LEU A 55 -4.00 -29.50 -9.91
N LEU A 56 -3.28 -30.18 -9.01
CA LEU A 56 -2.67 -31.48 -9.30
C LEU A 56 -3.72 -32.53 -9.66
N TYR A 57 -4.82 -32.56 -8.91
CA TYR A 57 -5.96 -33.43 -9.22
C TYR A 57 -6.53 -33.14 -10.62
N PHE A 58 -6.66 -31.85 -10.97
CA PHE A 58 -7.06 -31.44 -12.32
C PHE A 58 -6.08 -31.94 -13.38
N GLY A 59 -4.77 -31.75 -13.16
CA GLY A 59 -3.72 -32.23 -14.08
C GLY A 59 -3.75 -33.73 -14.27
N ALA A 60 -3.95 -34.48 -13.18
CA ALA A 60 -4.08 -35.95 -13.23
C ALA A 60 -5.34 -36.41 -13.99
N LEU A 61 -6.49 -35.76 -13.74
CA LEU A 61 -7.78 -36.10 -14.35
C LEU A 61 -7.80 -35.87 -15.86
N PHE A 62 -7.11 -34.85 -16.36
CA PHE A 62 -7.13 -34.44 -17.78
C PHE A 62 -5.82 -34.71 -18.53
N ASP A 63 -4.88 -35.41 -17.90
CA ASP A 63 -3.54 -35.66 -18.42
C ASP A 63 -2.86 -34.36 -18.92
N PHE A 64 -2.77 -33.39 -18.00
CA PHE A 64 -2.37 -32.05 -18.32
C PHE A 64 -1.27 -31.55 -17.38
N PRO A 65 -0.15 -30.95 -17.90
CA PRO A 65 0.93 -30.44 -17.07
C PRO A 65 0.50 -29.22 -16.26
N ILE A 66 0.77 -29.25 -14.97
CA ILE A 66 0.49 -28.18 -13.99
C ILE A 66 1.78 -27.62 -13.43
N HIS A 67 1.96 -26.31 -13.55
CA HIS A 67 3.15 -25.61 -13.10
C HIS A 67 2.82 -24.61 -11.99
N ILE A 68 3.29 -24.86 -10.78
CA ILE A 68 3.02 -24.02 -9.61
C ILE A 68 4.33 -23.55 -8.97
N LYS A 69 4.40 -22.26 -8.60
CA LYS A 69 5.42 -21.75 -7.68
C LYS A 69 4.80 -21.31 -6.38
N ILE A 70 5.38 -21.78 -5.27
CA ILE A 70 5.11 -21.31 -3.91
C ILE A 70 6.23 -20.35 -3.56
N ALA A 71 5.93 -19.07 -3.63
CA ALA A 71 6.87 -17.98 -3.45
C ALA A 71 6.72 -17.39 -2.04
N VAL A 72 7.80 -17.36 -1.29
CA VAL A 72 7.86 -16.98 0.12
C VAL A 72 9.03 -16.03 0.38
N PRO A 73 8.98 -15.20 1.46
CA PRO A 73 10.12 -14.38 1.84
C PRO A 73 11.38 -15.23 2.05
N LYS A 74 11.31 -16.29 2.86
CA LYS A 74 12.37 -17.28 3.06
C LYS A 74 11.85 -18.65 2.69
N ALA A 75 12.69 -19.51 2.13
CA ALA A 75 12.27 -20.85 1.68
C ALA A 75 11.60 -21.66 2.80
N GLU A 76 12.02 -21.47 4.06
CA GLU A 76 11.46 -22.09 5.25
C GLU A 76 9.97 -21.73 5.47
N ASP A 77 9.55 -20.54 5.08
CA ASP A 77 8.16 -20.06 5.25
C ASP A 77 7.16 -20.89 4.40
N SER A 78 7.66 -21.69 3.44
CA SER A 78 6.83 -22.61 2.64
C SER A 78 6.51 -23.93 3.34
N ILE A 79 7.20 -24.27 4.42
CA ILE A 79 7.07 -25.58 5.12
C ILE A 79 5.61 -25.89 5.47
N PRO A 80 4.81 -24.98 6.06
CA PRO A 80 3.41 -25.28 6.40
C PRO A 80 2.55 -25.66 5.19
N ILE A 81 2.79 -25.05 4.03
CA ILE A 81 2.07 -25.40 2.79
C ILE A 81 2.45 -26.81 2.36
N TRP A 82 3.73 -27.15 2.39
CA TRP A 82 4.22 -28.48 2.02
C TRP A 82 3.73 -29.57 2.95
N ASP A 83 3.67 -29.31 4.26
CA ASP A 83 3.16 -30.26 5.26
C ASP A 83 1.67 -30.58 5.00
N HIS A 84 0.86 -29.55 4.74
CA HIS A 84 -0.55 -29.75 4.38
C HIS A 84 -0.69 -30.49 3.05
N LEU A 85 0.07 -30.12 2.02
CA LEU A 85 0.01 -30.78 0.72
C LEU A 85 0.40 -32.27 0.81
N GLN A 86 1.47 -32.58 1.55
CA GLN A 86 1.85 -33.97 1.79
C GLN A 86 0.79 -34.76 2.58
N SER A 87 0.14 -34.11 3.54
CA SER A 87 -0.98 -34.70 4.28
C SER A 87 -2.15 -35.01 3.35
N PHE A 88 -2.48 -34.13 2.40
CA PHE A 88 -3.53 -34.40 1.40
C PHE A 88 -3.15 -35.54 0.46
N LEU A 89 -1.92 -35.56 -0.04
CA LEU A 89 -1.42 -36.63 -0.91
C LEU A 89 -1.39 -38.01 -0.20
N LYS A 90 -1.12 -38.02 1.12
CA LYS A 90 -1.22 -39.28 1.92
C LYS A 90 -2.64 -39.72 2.14
N LYS A 91 -3.58 -38.77 2.31
CA LYS A 91 -4.99 -39.07 2.60
C LYS A 91 -5.78 -39.52 1.38
N ALA A 92 -5.50 -38.97 0.23
CA ALA A 92 -6.04 -39.32 -1.07
C ALA A 92 -4.89 -39.31 -2.10
N PRO A 93 -4.13 -40.41 -2.22
CA PRO A 93 -3.01 -40.53 -3.15
C PRO A 93 -3.51 -40.41 -4.60
N LEU A 94 -2.92 -39.49 -5.36
CA LEU A 94 -3.33 -39.29 -6.76
C LEU A 94 -2.97 -40.50 -7.64
N GLU A 95 -1.91 -41.23 -7.33
CA GLU A 95 -1.50 -42.45 -8.01
C GLU A 95 -2.46 -43.62 -7.82
N GLU A 96 -3.23 -43.63 -6.75
CA GLU A 96 -4.28 -44.66 -6.56
C GLU A 96 -5.52 -44.38 -7.44
N LEU A 97 -5.79 -43.12 -7.70
CA LEU A 97 -6.90 -42.68 -8.54
C LEU A 97 -6.52 -42.63 -10.01
N PHE A 98 -5.27 -42.32 -10.29
CA PHE A 98 -4.70 -42.14 -11.61
C PHE A 98 -3.36 -42.87 -11.69
N PRO A 99 -3.32 -44.16 -12.06
CA PRO A 99 -2.10 -45.00 -12.01
C PRO A 99 -0.91 -44.46 -12.82
N GLU A 100 -1.16 -43.67 -13.85
CA GLU A 100 -0.13 -43.01 -14.66
C GLU A 100 0.46 -41.76 -13.98
N PHE A 101 -0.17 -41.25 -12.90
CA PHE A 101 0.20 -40.01 -12.23
C PHE A 101 1.09 -40.27 -11.01
N ASN A 102 2.38 -40.53 -11.26
CA ASN A 102 3.36 -40.73 -10.20
C ASN A 102 3.87 -39.41 -9.65
N VAL A 103 3.87 -39.26 -8.31
CA VAL A 103 4.31 -38.04 -7.60
C VAL A 103 5.62 -38.29 -6.86
N ILE A 104 6.62 -37.45 -7.11
CA ILE A 104 7.91 -37.47 -6.41
C ILE A 104 8.15 -36.13 -5.73
N ILE A 105 8.41 -36.15 -4.43
CA ILE A 105 8.76 -34.96 -3.66
C ILE A 105 10.23 -35.02 -3.26
N ARG A 106 10.97 -33.93 -3.54
CA ARG A 106 12.39 -33.78 -3.17
C ARG A 106 12.55 -32.51 -2.35
N LYS A 107 13.30 -32.62 -1.26
CA LYS A 107 13.67 -31.47 -0.39
C LYS A 107 15.15 -31.29 -0.42
N ASN A 108 15.60 -30.05 -0.61
CA ASN A 108 16.99 -29.67 -0.46
C ASN A 108 17.21 -29.14 0.96
N GLU A 109 17.90 -29.90 1.79
CA GLU A 109 18.10 -29.56 3.22
C GLU A 109 18.97 -28.29 3.41
N ALA A 110 19.87 -28.00 2.48
CA ALA A 110 20.73 -26.82 2.58
C ALA A 110 20.01 -25.50 2.22
N THR A 111 19.05 -25.56 1.29
CA THR A 111 18.32 -24.37 0.81
C THR A 111 16.88 -24.31 1.29
N HIS A 112 16.41 -25.36 1.97
CA HIS A 112 15.01 -25.57 2.39
C HIS A 112 13.99 -25.50 1.25
N LYS A 113 14.45 -25.53 -0.01
CA LYS A 113 13.58 -25.56 -1.18
C LYS A 113 13.02 -26.96 -1.39
N THR A 114 11.73 -27.05 -1.60
CA THR A 114 11.03 -28.30 -1.89
C THR A 114 10.47 -28.25 -3.30
N GLU A 115 10.53 -29.36 -3.98
CA GLU A 115 10.00 -29.58 -5.32
C GLU A 115 9.17 -30.85 -5.35
N LEU A 116 8.02 -30.76 -5.99
CA LEU A 116 7.20 -31.91 -6.40
C LEU A 116 7.26 -32.01 -7.92
N SER A 117 7.44 -33.18 -8.44
CA SER A 117 7.32 -33.50 -9.87
C SER A 117 6.36 -34.68 -10.07
N ALA A 118 5.62 -34.66 -11.17
CA ALA A 118 4.72 -35.75 -11.54
C ALA A 118 4.91 -36.15 -13.01
N SER A 119 4.45 -37.35 -13.39
CA SER A 119 4.67 -37.95 -14.70
C SER A 119 4.07 -37.20 -15.89
N THR A 120 3.09 -36.32 -15.63
CA THR A 120 2.49 -35.40 -16.64
C THR A 120 3.33 -34.15 -16.92
N ASP A 121 4.62 -34.10 -16.58
CA ASP A 121 5.46 -32.92 -16.55
C ASP A 121 4.95 -31.82 -15.57
N SER A 122 4.05 -32.19 -14.68
CA SER A 122 3.58 -31.29 -13.62
C SER A 122 4.66 -31.10 -12.55
N TRP A 123 4.75 -29.87 -12.03
CA TRP A 123 5.65 -29.59 -10.93
C TRP A 123 5.13 -28.46 -10.00
N ILE A 124 5.51 -28.55 -8.72
CA ILE A 124 5.38 -27.48 -7.73
C ILE A 124 6.74 -27.20 -7.16
N ARG A 125 7.16 -25.93 -7.10
CA ARG A 125 8.49 -25.52 -6.64
C ARG A 125 8.43 -24.39 -5.65
N THR A 126 9.25 -24.48 -4.60
CA THR A 126 9.51 -23.34 -3.71
C THR A 126 10.38 -22.29 -4.40
N ALA A 127 9.98 -21.03 -4.29
CA ALA A 127 10.74 -19.85 -4.76
C ALA A 127 10.96 -18.88 -3.59
N SER A 128 12.14 -18.28 -3.52
CA SER A 128 12.47 -17.23 -2.54
C SER A 128 12.25 -15.84 -3.13
N LEU A 129 11.69 -14.91 -2.34
CA LEU A 129 11.44 -13.52 -2.72
C LEU A 129 12.39 -12.54 -2.00
N GLN A 130 13.52 -13.02 -1.50
CA GLN A 130 14.49 -12.18 -0.80
C GLN A 130 15.29 -11.25 -1.72
N ASP A 131 15.58 -11.71 -2.95
CA ASP A 131 16.36 -10.90 -3.87
C ASP A 131 15.50 -9.84 -4.58
N LYS A 132 16.12 -8.68 -4.85
CA LYS A 132 15.44 -7.54 -5.48
C LYS A 132 14.88 -7.85 -6.87
N GLN A 133 15.43 -8.82 -7.56
CA GLN A 133 15.02 -9.17 -8.92
C GLN A 133 13.95 -10.27 -8.92
N ALA A 134 13.64 -10.86 -7.78
CA ALA A 134 12.77 -12.02 -7.65
C ALA A 134 13.14 -13.12 -8.69
N THR A 135 14.43 -13.44 -8.76
CA THR A 135 15.03 -14.29 -9.81
C THR A 135 14.36 -15.67 -9.87
N ASP A 136 14.06 -16.25 -8.72
CA ASP A 136 13.39 -17.56 -8.61
C ASP A 136 11.99 -17.57 -9.27
N MET A 137 11.35 -16.41 -9.42
CA MET A 137 10.03 -16.30 -10.06
C MET A 137 10.07 -16.15 -11.57
N ARG A 138 11.21 -15.75 -12.12
CA ARG A 138 11.34 -15.47 -13.56
C ARG A 138 11.52 -16.74 -14.38
N GLY A 139 11.28 -16.64 -15.66
CA GLY A 139 11.66 -17.63 -16.69
C GLY A 139 10.72 -18.82 -16.84
N ASN A 140 9.73 -19.02 -15.98
CA ASN A 140 8.78 -20.11 -16.10
C ASN A 140 7.37 -19.62 -16.41
N TRP A 141 6.67 -20.42 -17.20
CA TRP A 141 5.23 -20.29 -17.34
C TRP A 141 4.55 -20.96 -16.14
N LEU A 142 3.54 -20.30 -15.57
CA LEU A 142 2.87 -20.73 -14.35
C LEU A 142 1.37 -20.83 -14.57
N ASP A 143 0.78 -21.93 -14.11
CA ASP A 143 -0.66 -22.08 -13.97
C ASP A 143 -1.14 -21.42 -12.68
N LEU A 144 -0.31 -21.49 -11.61
CA LEU A 144 -0.56 -20.81 -10.35
C LEU A 144 0.75 -20.28 -9.74
N ALA A 145 0.72 -19.04 -9.28
CA ALA A 145 1.71 -18.47 -8.38
C ALA A 145 1.08 -18.22 -7.02
N ILE A 146 1.62 -18.81 -5.97
CA ILE A 146 1.25 -18.54 -4.58
C ILE A 146 2.33 -17.65 -3.98
N LEU A 147 1.94 -16.47 -3.47
CA LEU A 147 2.81 -15.57 -2.73
C LEU A 147 2.35 -15.59 -1.28
N GLU A 148 3.03 -16.36 -0.46
CA GLU A 148 2.75 -16.53 0.98
C GLU A 148 3.58 -15.54 1.80
N GLU A 149 3.03 -15.09 2.92
CA GLU A 149 3.60 -14.06 3.80
C GLU A 149 4.04 -12.79 3.03
N PHE A 150 3.20 -12.39 2.06
CA PHE A 150 3.49 -11.29 1.14
C PHE A 150 3.73 -9.95 1.85
N GLY A 151 3.12 -9.75 3.03
CA GLY A 151 3.40 -8.58 3.87
C GLY A 151 4.84 -8.48 4.37
N GLN A 152 5.62 -9.57 4.33
CA GLN A 152 7.02 -9.61 4.76
C GLN A 152 8.02 -9.58 3.59
N VAL A 153 7.55 -9.54 2.33
CA VAL A 153 8.41 -9.52 1.15
C VAL A 153 9.17 -8.19 1.06
N PRO A 154 10.51 -8.19 0.97
CA PRO A 154 11.31 -6.96 0.97
C PRO A 154 11.07 -6.07 -0.27
N TYR A 155 10.79 -6.68 -1.41
CA TYR A 155 10.61 -6.03 -2.71
C TYR A 155 9.30 -6.47 -3.37
N PRO A 156 8.13 -6.06 -2.81
CA PRO A 156 6.85 -6.61 -3.24
C PRO A 156 6.44 -6.20 -4.66
N GLU A 157 6.82 -4.99 -5.13
CA GLU A 157 6.51 -4.56 -6.50
C GLU A 157 7.29 -5.38 -7.52
N GLU A 158 8.56 -5.65 -7.26
CA GLU A 158 9.42 -6.46 -8.12
C GLU A 158 8.96 -7.93 -8.15
N ALA A 159 8.53 -8.46 -7.00
CA ALA A 159 7.95 -9.80 -6.92
C ALA A 159 6.66 -9.91 -7.76
N LEU A 160 5.74 -8.95 -7.65
CA LEU A 160 4.54 -8.91 -8.49
C LEU A 160 4.86 -8.81 -9.98
N ASN A 161 5.81 -7.96 -10.36
CA ASN A 161 6.22 -7.82 -11.76
C ASN A 161 6.80 -9.12 -12.32
N ALA A 162 7.57 -9.86 -11.51
CA ALA A 162 8.12 -11.16 -11.91
C ALA A 162 7.02 -12.21 -12.09
N VAL A 163 6.03 -12.24 -11.20
CA VAL A 163 4.87 -13.15 -11.27
C VAL A 163 3.98 -12.83 -12.45
N TYR A 164 3.65 -11.56 -12.69
CA TYR A 164 2.82 -11.18 -13.84
C TYR A 164 3.42 -11.63 -15.17
N GLY A 165 4.74 -11.56 -15.31
CA GLY A 165 5.43 -12.03 -16.52
C GLY A 165 5.25 -13.53 -16.79
N GLY A 166 5.17 -14.36 -15.74
CA GLY A 166 4.93 -15.81 -15.85
C GLY A 166 3.46 -16.21 -15.94
N ALA A 167 2.58 -15.48 -15.24
CA ALA A 167 1.16 -15.82 -15.08
C ALA A 167 0.23 -15.21 -16.15
N THR A 168 0.74 -14.38 -17.07
CA THR A 168 -0.08 -13.67 -18.08
C THR A 168 -0.18 -14.38 -19.42
N ARG A 169 0.55 -15.47 -19.65
CA ARG A 169 0.40 -16.26 -20.88
C ARG A 169 -0.95 -16.96 -20.90
N ASP A 170 -1.40 -17.26 -22.10
CA ASP A 170 -2.72 -17.79 -22.38
C ASP A 170 -3.03 -19.02 -21.52
N SER A 171 -4.11 -18.93 -20.73
CA SER A 171 -4.41 -19.97 -19.76
C SER A 171 -5.26 -21.04 -20.41
N ARG A 172 -4.74 -22.20 -20.50
CA ARG A 172 -5.49 -23.41 -20.78
C ARG A 172 -6.48 -23.73 -19.65
N ILE A 173 -6.25 -23.19 -18.45
CA ILE A 173 -7.04 -23.43 -17.25
C ILE A 173 -7.70 -22.13 -16.80
N ALA A 174 -9.02 -22.08 -16.76
CA ALA A 174 -9.79 -20.92 -16.28
C ALA A 174 -9.82 -20.81 -14.74
N LEU A 175 -8.72 -21.17 -14.05
CA LEU A 175 -8.58 -21.10 -12.60
C LEU A 175 -7.84 -19.84 -12.15
N ASN A 176 -7.84 -19.57 -10.85
CA ASN A 176 -7.08 -18.47 -10.27
C ASN A 176 -5.59 -18.63 -10.60
N ARG A 177 -4.94 -17.53 -11.00
CA ARG A 177 -3.55 -17.57 -11.46
C ARG A 177 -2.55 -17.07 -10.45
N ILE A 178 -2.99 -16.15 -9.60
CA ILE A 178 -2.15 -15.55 -8.56
C ILE A 178 -2.94 -15.57 -7.26
N TYR A 179 -2.35 -16.17 -6.26
CA TYR A 179 -2.87 -16.28 -4.92
C TYR A 179 -1.90 -15.60 -3.97
N ILE A 180 -2.28 -14.46 -3.42
CA ILE A 180 -1.45 -13.63 -2.55
C ILE A 180 -2.04 -13.69 -1.17
N CYS A 181 -1.27 -14.12 -0.19
CA CYS A 181 -1.72 -14.18 1.18
C CYS A 181 -0.63 -13.79 2.17
N GLY A 182 -1.03 -13.31 3.32
CA GLY A 182 -0.10 -12.96 4.37
C GLY A 182 -0.76 -12.21 5.51
N THR A 183 -0.01 -12.13 6.59
CA THR A 183 -0.32 -11.20 7.67
C THR A 183 0.02 -9.78 7.19
N PRO A 184 -0.81 -8.78 7.50
CA PRO A 184 -0.50 -7.40 7.15
C PRO A 184 0.89 -7.01 7.62
N PRO A 185 1.66 -6.27 6.83
CA PRO A 185 2.97 -5.82 7.27
C PRO A 185 2.84 -4.87 8.45
N ARG A 186 3.78 -4.92 9.38
CA ARG A 186 3.83 -3.97 10.52
C ARG A 186 3.92 -2.51 10.09
N VAL A 187 4.46 -2.28 8.90
CA VAL A 187 4.47 -0.99 8.22
C VAL A 187 3.69 -1.19 6.93
N PRO A 188 2.56 -0.49 6.73
CA PRO A 188 1.78 -0.63 5.51
C PRO A 188 2.63 -0.51 4.26
N THR A 189 2.44 -1.41 3.29
CA THR A 189 3.15 -1.39 2.02
C THR A 189 2.18 -1.05 0.90
N GLU A 190 2.56 -0.11 0.03
CA GLU A 190 1.72 0.29 -1.11
C GLU A 190 1.28 -0.92 -1.96
N ALA A 191 2.15 -1.92 -2.11
CA ALA A 191 1.86 -3.06 -2.97
C ALA A 191 0.78 -3.98 -2.41
N PHE A 192 0.84 -4.36 -1.13
CA PHE A 192 -0.12 -5.30 -0.54
C PHE A 192 -1.45 -4.63 -0.23
N ASP A 193 -1.41 -3.45 0.42
CA ASP A 193 -2.62 -2.70 0.76
C ASP A 193 -3.39 -2.25 -0.49
N ASN A 194 -2.69 -1.74 -1.52
CA ASN A 194 -3.33 -1.36 -2.79
C ASN A 194 -3.98 -2.54 -3.52
N LEU A 195 -3.34 -3.73 -3.50
CA LEU A 195 -3.94 -4.93 -4.09
C LEU A 195 -5.19 -5.36 -3.32
N PHE A 196 -5.13 -5.32 -1.98
CA PHE A 196 -6.25 -5.65 -1.14
C PHE A 196 -7.44 -4.71 -1.40
N GLU A 197 -7.20 -3.39 -1.44
CA GLU A 197 -8.24 -2.40 -1.75
C GLU A 197 -8.82 -2.55 -3.16
N LYS A 198 -7.99 -2.82 -4.16
CA LYS A 198 -8.47 -3.09 -5.53
C LYS A 198 -9.38 -4.30 -5.58
N GLY A 199 -9.12 -5.31 -4.77
CA GLY A 199 -9.91 -6.52 -4.70
C GLY A 199 -11.26 -6.35 -4.03
N GLN A 200 -11.48 -5.25 -3.29
CA GLN A 200 -12.80 -4.93 -2.71
C GLN A 200 -13.80 -4.42 -3.75
N ILE A 201 -13.32 -3.97 -4.91
CA ILE A 201 -14.14 -3.26 -5.91
C ILE A 201 -14.15 -3.98 -7.27
N GLY A 202 -13.19 -4.89 -7.52
CA GLY A 202 -12.89 -5.37 -8.87
C GLY A 202 -13.25 -6.85 -9.15
N ALA A 203 -13.78 -7.12 -10.34
CA ALA A 203 -14.11 -8.48 -10.78
C ALA A 203 -12.89 -9.37 -11.14
N LYS A 204 -11.72 -8.78 -11.40
CA LYS A 204 -10.49 -9.53 -11.77
C LYS A 204 -9.55 -9.79 -10.59
N VAL A 205 -9.67 -8.99 -9.55
CA VAL A 205 -8.97 -9.12 -8.28
C VAL A 205 -10.05 -9.18 -7.21
N GLU A 206 -9.99 -10.15 -6.34
CA GLU A 206 -10.92 -10.30 -5.21
C GLU A 206 -10.11 -10.42 -3.93
N SER A 207 -10.55 -9.71 -2.89
CA SER A 207 -9.85 -9.63 -1.62
C SER A 207 -10.69 -10.18 -0.48
N PHE A 208 -10.04 -10.92 0.39
CA PHE A 208 -10.65 -11.55 1.56
C PHE A 208 -9.90 -11.14 2.83
N GLN A 209 -10.65 -10.62 3.78
CA GLN A 209 -10.18 -10.42 5.15
C GLN A 209 -10.53 -11.67 5.97
N ILE A 210 -9.53 -12.29 6.62
CA ILE A 210 -9.76 -13.45 7.49
C ILE A 210 -9.23 -13.12 8.89
N GLU A 211 -10.12 -13.10 9.84
CA GLU A 211 -9.82 -12.95 11.25
C GLU A 211 -9.68 -14.32 11.94
N ALA A 212 -8.99 -14.37 13.06
CA ALA A 212 -8.88 -15.64 13.82
C ALA A 212 -10.25 -16.17 14.24
N ASP A 213 -11.22 -15.29 14.45
CA ASP A 213 -12.59 -15.64 14.82
C ASP A 213 -13.37 -16.35 13.72
N ASP A 214 -12.98 -16.19 12.47
CA ASP A 214 -13.56 -16.92 11.35
C ASP A 214 -13.21 -18.42 11.34
N ASN A 215 -12.12 -18.79 12.04
CA ASN A 215 -11.69 -20.18 12.12
C ASN A 215 -12.49 -20.94 13.21
N PRO A 216 -13.37 -21.88 12.84
CA PRO A 216 -14.16 -22.64 13.81
C PRO A 216 -13.32 -23.61 14.66
N TYR A 217 -12.06 -23.88 14.25
CA TYR A 217 -11.13 -24.77 14.94
C TYR A 217 -10.08 -24.00 15.73
N LYS A 218 -10.27 -22.68 15.96
CA LYS A 218 -9.35 -21.86 16.72
C LYS A 218 -9.28 -22.33 18.17
N ASP A 219 -8.10 -22.20 18.76
CA ASP A 219 -7.93 -22.32 20.21
C ASP A 219 -8.29 -20.98 20.86
N THR A 220 -9.51 -20.91 21.42
CA THR A 220 -10.03 -19.70 22.05
C THR A 220 -9.26 -19.32 23.31
N GLU A 221 -8.73 -20.29 24.06
CA GLU A 221 -7.95 -20.03 25.27
C GLU A 221 -6.62 -19.36 24.92
N SER A 222 -5.89 -19.90 23.95
CA SER A 222 -4.66 -19.31 23.46
C SER A 222 -4.88 -17.92 22.84
N LEU A 223 -5.99 -17.69 22.14
CA LEU A 223 -6.32 -16.38 21.60
C LEU A 223 -6.61 -15.35 22.70
N ASN A 224 -7.36 -15.72 23.73
CA ASN A 224 -7.64 -14.85 24.89
C ASN A 224 -6.36 -14.53 25.66
N LEU A 225 -5.49 -15.52 25.86
CA LEU A 225 -4.19 -15.31 26.47
C LEU A 225 -3.34 -14.34 25.63
N PHE A 226 -3.26 -14.54 24.34
CA PHE A 226 -2.53 -13.64 23.45
C PHE A 226 -3.12 -12.21 23.49
N GLN A 227 -4.44 -12.07 23.51
CA GLN A 227 -5.12 -10.78 23.61
C GLN A 227 -4.74 -10.04 24.92
N SER A 228 -4.61 -10.78 26.00
CA SER A 228 -4.24 -10.20 27.33
C SER A 228 -2.77 -9.75 27.40
N LEU A 229 -1.90 -10.38 26.62
CA LEU A 229 -0.45 -10.13 26.63
C LEU A 229 0.01 -9.19 25.51
N ALA A 230 -0.69 -9.15 24.40
CA ALA A 230 -0.32 -8.38 23.23
C ALA A 230 -0.74 -6.90 23.38
N THR A 231 0.02 -6.02 22.72
CA THR A 231 -0.46 -4.64 22.52
C THR A 231 -1.69 -4.65 21.60
N SER A 232 -2.55 -3.64 21.72
CA SER A 232 -3.74 -3.51 20.86
C SER A 232 -3.38 -3.62 19.37
N ASN A 233 -2.31 -2.97 18.93
CA ASN A 233 -1.85 -3.03 17.53
C ASN A 233 -1.36 -4.43 17.13
N ALA A 234 -0.64 -5.12 18.02
CA ALA A 234 -0.20 -6.48 17.74
C ALA A 234 -1.40 -7.44 17.61
N TYR A 235 -2.40 -7.29 18.45
CA TYR A 235 -3.64 -8.06 18.36
C TYR A 235 -4.38 -7.79 17.04
N GLN A 236 -4.56 -6.52 16.67
CA GLN A 236 -5.18 -6.12 15.40
C GLN A 236 -4.46 -6.73 14.19
N THR A 237 -3.13 -6.68 14.16
CA THR A 237 -2.36 -7.16 13.01
C THR A 237 -2.24 -8.68 12.98
N GLU A 238 -1.85 -9.30 14.10
CA GLU A 238 -1.48 -10.72 14.13
C GLU A 238 -2.70 -11.65 14.28
N VAL A 239 -3.79 -11.18 14.89
CA VAL A 239 -5.00 -11.98 15.14
C VAL A 239 -6.12 -11.62 14.18
N LEU A 240 -6.44 -10.32 14.07
CA LEU A 240 -7.51 -9.86 13.20
C LEU A 240 -7.06 -9.66 11.75
N GLY A 241 -5.75 -9.68 11.48
CA GLY A 241 -5.23 -9.48 10.14
C GLY A 241 -5.48 -8.08 9.60
N HIS A 242 -5.70 -7.10 10.47
CA HIS A 242 -5.90 -5.72 10.07
C HIS A 242 -4.57 -5.00 9.90
N SER A 243 -4.42 -4.23 8.84
CA SER A 243 -3.24 -3.38 8.66
C SER A 243 -3.28 -2.24 9.68
N THR A 244 -2.44 -2.34 10.71
CA THR A 244 -2.34 -1.31 11.75
C THR A 244 -0.88 -0.88 11.94
N PRO A 245 -0.61 0.41 12.13
CA PRO A 245 0.75 0.85 12.42
C PRO A 245 1.21 0.36 13.80
N VAL A 246 2.42 -0.18 13.89
CA VAL A 246 3.04 -0.69 15.15
C VAL A 246 3.26 0.42 16.18
N VAL A 247 3.44 1.64 15.71
CA VAL A 247 3.52 2.87 16.52
C VAL A 247 2.21 3.60 16.31
N GLY A 248 1.66 4.18 17.37
CA GLY A 248 0.42 4.96 17.27
C GLY A 248 0.48 5.97 16.11
N PRO A 249 -0.65 6.34 15.52
CA PRO A 249 -0.67 7.25 14.37
C PRO A 249 0.03 8.57 14.73
N LEU A 250 0.76 9.10 13.76
CA LEU A 250 1.40 10.41 13.92
C LEU A 250 0.37 11.52 14.10
N PHE A 251 -0.82 11.33 13.51
CA PHE A 251 -1.95 12.24 13.53
C PHE A 251 -3.18 11.57 14.15
N PRO A 252 -3.19 11.30 15.47
CA PRO A 252 -4.32 10.65 16.13
C PRO A 252 -5.61 11.49 16.11
N GLU A 253 -5.46 12.79 15.84
CA GLU A 253 -6.58 13.74 15.71
C GLU A 253 -7.29 13.63 14.36
N PHE A 254 -6.73 12.92 13.36
CA PHE A 254 -7.33 12.76 12.05
C PHE A 254 -8.60 11.91 12.12
N ASN A 255 -9.73 12.53 11.80
CA ASN A 255 -11.02 11.87 11.72
C ASN A 255 -11.56 11.98 10.28
N PRO A 256 -11.64 10.89 9.52
CA PRO A 256 -12.13 10.91 8.15
C PRO A 256 -13.54 11.53 7.99
N VAL A 257 -14.43 11.32 8.96
CA VAL A 257 -15.80 11.85 8.89
C VAL A 257 -15.83 13.37 8.98
N ILE A 258 -14.88 13.96 9.71
CA ILE A 258 -14.81 15.42 9.91
C ILE A 258 -13.94 16.08 8.85
N HIS A 259 -12.77 15.48 8.55
CA HIS A 259 -11.74 16.14 7.76
C HIS A 259 -11.82 15.86 6.26
N ILE A 260 -12.55 14.79 5.83
CA ILE A 260 -12.70 14.47 4.41
C ILE A 260 -14.08 14.95 3.95
N VAL A 261 -14.10 16.12 3.32
CA VAL A 261 -15.33 16.72 2.77
C VAL A 261 -15.03 17.37 1.43
N PRO A 262 -16.00 17.42 0.50
CA PRO A 262 -15.83 18.15 -0.75
C PRO A 262 -15.43 19.60 -0.49
N THR A 263 -14.34 20.04 -1.11
CA THR A 263 -13.84 21.40 -0.99
C THR A 263 -13.96 22.13 -2.33
N ASN A 264 -14.38 23.38 -2.28
CA ASN A 264 -14.52 24.21 -3.47
C ASN A 264 -13.42 25.27 -3.52
N PHE A 265 -12.87 25.48 -4.71
CA PHE A 265 -11.98 26.57 -4.99
C PHE A 265 -12.73 27.90 -4.94
N ASN A 266 -12.14 28.91 -4.30
CA ASN A 266 -12.67 30.27 -4.25
C ASN A 266 -11.67 31.23 -4.92
N ALA A 267 -12.07 31.87 -6.02
CA ALA A 267 -11.20 32.76 -6.80
C ALA A 267 -10.78 34.03 -6.06
N ASP A 268 -11.52 34.41 -5.02
CA ASP A 268 -11.22 35.61 -4.21
C ASP A 268 -10.10 35.41 -3.19
N HIS A 269 -9.64 34.16 -3.03
CA HIS A 269 -8.60 33.82 -2.07
C HIS A 269 -7.35 33.26 -2.76
N PRO A 270 -6.14 33.51 -2.21
CA PRO A 270 -4.91 33.09 -2.83
C PRO A 270 -4.80 31.56 -2.90
N LEU A 271 -4.37 31.05 -4.06
CA LEU A 271 -4.00 29.65 -4.27
C LEU A 271 -2.52 29.48 -3.89
N ILE A 272 -2.23 28.44 -3.13
CA ILE A 272 -0.89 28.07 -2.70
C ILE A 272 -0.63 26.63 -3.14
N VAL A 273 0.60 26.37 -3.58
CA VAL A 273 1.00 25.08 -4.09
C VAL A 273 2.24 24.61 -3.36
N GLY A 274 2.23 23.37 -2.89
CA GLY A 274 3.42 22.69 -2.40
C GLY A 274 3.85 21.59 -3.36
N ILE A 275 5.15 21.49 -3.63
CA ILE A 275 5.71 20.54 -4.58
C ILE A 275 6.82 19.74 -3.91
N ASP A 276 6.67 18.42 -3.88
CA ASP A 276 7.76 17.47 -3.71
C ASP A 276 8.14 16.91 -5.09
N SER A 277 9.33 17.30 -5.59
CA SER A 277 9.66 17.17 -7.01
C SER A 277 10.47 15.92 -7.38
N GLY A 278 10.69 15.00 -6.45
CA GLY A 278 11.50 13.80 -6.68
C GLY A 278 11.04 12.99 -7.92
N PHE A 279 11.97 12.59 -8.80
CA PHE A 279 11.70 11.87 -10.06
C PHE A 279 10.79 10.63 -9.90
N HIS A 280 10.99 9.87 -8.84
CA HIS A 280 10.30 8.60 -8.70
C HIS A 280 8.82 8.73 -8.36
N LYS A 281 8.47 9.67 -7.51
CA LYS A 281 7.10 9.86 -6.99
C LYS A 281 6.81 11.33 -6.68
N PRO A 282 6.87 12.23 -7.67
CA PRO A 282 6.55 13.63 -7.41
C PRO A 282 5.11 13.81 -6.95
N ALA A 283 4.93 14.71 -5.99
CA ALA A 283 3.62 15.07 -5.47
C ALA A 283 3.42 16.60 -5.48
N VAL A 284 2.20 17.02 -5.73
CA VAL A 284 1.80 18.43 -5.70
C VAL A 284 0.49 18.54 -4.96
N ILE A 285 0.42 19.48 -4.01
CA ILE A 285 -0.77 19.76 -3.22
C ILE A 285 -1.19 21.21 -3.45
N PHE A 286 -2.47 21.42 -3.77
CA PHE A 286 -3.10 22.72 -3.96
C PHE A 286 -3.97 23.05 -2.76
N ILE A 287 -3.71 24.19 -2.11
CA ILE A 287 -4.40 24.60 -0.89
C ILE A 287 -4.90 26.05 -0.96
N GLN A 288 -5.94 26.33 -0.21
CA GLN A 288 -6.39 27.68 0.13
C GLN A 288 -6.66 27.78 1.63
N TYR A 289 -6.51 28.98 2.17
CA TYR A 289 -6.90 29.27 3.55
C TYR A 289 -7.87 30.45 3.56
N TYR A 290 -9.07 30.19 4.03
CA TYR A 290 -10.09 31.21 4.25
C TYR A 290 -11.13 30.74 5.25
N HIS A 291 -11.80 31.70 5.90
CA HIS A 291 -12.73 31.44 7.00
C HIS A 291 -12.11 30.55 8.09
N ASP A 292 -10.89 30.88 8.48
CA ASP A 292 -10.13 30.15 9.52
C ASP A 292 -9.97 28.65 9.28
N THR A 293 -10.02 28.24 8.01
CA THR A 293 -9.93 26.84 7.62
C THR A 293 -8.98 26.67 6.45
N LEU A 294 -8.03 25.75 6.60
CA LEU A 294 -7.18 25.26 5.52
C LEU A 294 -7.98 24.27 4.67
N LYS A 295 -8.09 24.55 3.38
CA LYS A 295 -8.75 23.68 2.43
C LYS A 295 -7.74 23.08 1.47
N ILE A 296 -7.64 21.78 1.46
CA ILE A 296 -6.84 21.03 0.52
C ILE A 296 -7.75 20.65 -0.64
N LEU A 297 -7.50 21.29 -1.79
CA LEU A 297 -8.42 21.28 -2.92
C LEU A 297 -8.11 20.18 -3.92
N LYS A 298 -6.82 19.90 -4.14
CA LYS A 298 -6.40 18.94 -5.18
C LYS A 298 -5.02 18.39 -4.87
N GLU A 299 -4.82 17.16 -5.33
CA GLU A 299 -3.57 16.41 -5.28
C GLU A 299 -3.16 15.98 -6.70
N LEU A 300 -1.88 16.11 -7.03
CA LEU A 300 -1.24 15.39 -8.10
C LEU A 300 -0.18 14.47 -7.48
N SER A 301 -0.32 13.18 -7.66
CA SER A 301 0.64 12.18 -7.22
C SER A 301 1.00 11.29 -8.38
N LEU A 302 2.18 11.52 -8.94
CA LEU A 302 2.62 10.94 -10.20
C LEU A 302 3.75 9.93 -9.99
N LYS A 303 4.16 9.21 -11.02
CA LYS A 303 5.26 8.23 -10.94
C LYS A 303 6.21 8.41 -12.11
N LYS A 304 7.52 8.47 -11.82
CA LYS A 304 8.60 8.51 -12.82
C LYS A 304 8.45 9.64 -13.85
N ILE A 305 8.24 10.85 -13.35
CA ILE A 305 8.02 12.04 -14.17
C ILE A 305 9.14 13.06 -13.96
N MET A 306 9.63 13.61 -15.05
CA MET A 306 10.62 14.68 -15.04
C MET A 306 9.96 16.03 -14.68
N ALA A 307 10.72 16.94 -14.07
CA ALA A 307 10.25 18.26 -13.64
C ALA A 307 9.54 19.06 -14.73
N ASN A 308 10.00 18.97 -15.98
CA ASN A 308 9.34 19.62 -17.14
C ASN A 308 7.92 19.09 -17.37
N GLN A 309 7.69 17.78 -17.23
CA GLN A 309 6.36 17.20 -17.39
C GLN A 309 5.50 17.54 -16.19
N LEU A 310 6.04 17.44 -14.98
CA LEU A 310 5.35 17.84 -13.76
C LEU A 310 4.86 19.31 -13.84
N ALA A 311 5.70 20.23 -14.34
CA ALA A 311 5.31 21.62 -14.54
C ALA A 311 4.16 21.79 -15.57
N LYS A 312 4.12 20.94 -16.62
CA LYS A 312 2.99 20.92 -17.56
C LYS A 312 1.72 20.42 -16.90
N ASP A 313 1.82 19.38 -16.08
CA ASP A 313 0.67 18.78 -15.39
C ASP A 313 0.10 19.75 -14.33
N ILE A 314 0.98 20.49 -13.63
CA ILE A 314 0.56 21.58 -12.75
C ILE A 314 -0.22 22.64 -13.55
N LYS A 315 0.31 23.08 -14.70
CA LYS A 315 -0.37 24.07 -15.53
C LYS A 315 -1.71 23.58 -16.05
N ALA A 316 -1.79 22.35 -16.53
CA ALA A 316 -3.04 21.72 -16.94
C ALA A 316 -4.06 21.66 -15.79
N THR A 317 -3.60 21.40 -14.57
CA THR A 317 -4.46 21.39 -13.38
C THR A 317 -4.96 22.81 -13.05
N LEU A 318 -4.11 23.83 -13.18
CA LEU A 318 -4.54 25.22 -13.01
C LEU A 318 -5.62 25.61 -14.00
N THR A 319 -5.48 25.24 -15.26
CA THR A 319 -6.51 25.48 -16.29
C THR A 319 -7.81 24.74 -16.00
N ASN A 320 -7.73 23.45 -15.69
CA ASN A 320 -8.91 22.60 -15.60
C ASN A 320 -9.72 22.76 -14.29
N TYR A 321 -9.05 23.14 -13.19
CA TYR A 321 -9.68 23.17 -11.86
C TYR A 321 -9.65 24.54 -11.20
N PHE A 322 -8.78 25.48 -11.64
CA PHE A 322 -8.56 26.76 -10.99
C PHE A 322 -8.66 27.96 -11.93
N TYR A 323 -9.34 27.80 -13.08
CA TYR A 323 -9.63 28.85 -14.06
C TYR A 323 -8.38 29.67 -14.49
N ASP A 324 -7.24 28.99 -14.65
CA ASP A 324 -5.92 29.59 -14.95
C ASP A 324 -5.39 30.56 -13.88
N ILE A 325 -6.02 30.61 -12.70
CA ILE A 325 -5.52 31.44 -11.59
C ILE A 325 -4.14 30.93 -11.17
N GLN A 326 -3.17 31.83 -11.23
CA GLN A 326 -1.79 31.50 -10.86
C GLN A 326 -1.64 31.42 -9.35
N PRO A 327 -0.85 30.47 -8.82
CA PRO A 327 -0.59 30.40 -7.39
C PRO A 327 0.17 31.65 -6.92
N LEU A 328 -0.21 32.16 -5.76
CA LEU A 328 0.49 33.26 -5.10
C LEU A 328 1.88 32.79 -4.66
N VAL A 329 1.94 31.62 -4.04
CA VAL A 329 3.17 31.02 -3.53
C VAL A 329 3.27 29.56 -3.97
N VAL A 330 4.48 29.16 -4.37
CA VAL A 330 4.86 27.78 -4.64
C VAL A 330 5.99 27.39 -3.71
N GLY A 331 5.71 26.50 -2.78
CA GLY A 331 6.70 25.91 -1.87
C GLY A 331 7.35 24.67 -2.49
N VAL A 332 8.65 24.61 -2.47
CA VAL A 332 9.43 23.49 -3.02
C VAL A 332 10.53 23.05 -2.06
N ASP A 333 10.96 21.81 -2.16
CA ASP A 333 12.12 21.32 -1.41
C ASP A 333 13.38 22.11 -1.78
N LYS A 334 14.24 22.36 -0.80
CA LYS A 334 15.56 22.98 -1.00
C LYS A 334 16.42 22.17 -1.97
N ALA A 335 16.31 20.85 -1.97
CA ALA A 335 17.02 19.96 -2.88
C ALA A 335 16.67 20.21 -4.36
N SER A 336 15.47 20.72 -4.66
CA SER A 336 15.05 21.07 -6.02
C SER A 336 15.90 22.18 -6.68
N ASN A 337 16.66 22.94 -5.88
CA ASN A 337 17.61 23.94 -6.36
C ASN A 337 19.01 23.37 -6.62
N SER A 338 19.27 22.09 -6.37
CA SER A 338 20.53 21.44 -6.67
C SER A 338 20.64 21.14 -8.17
N LYS A 339 21.83 21.37 -8.74
CA LYS A 339 22.08 21.03 -10.15
C LYS A 339 22.26 19.51 -10.30
N ASP A 340 21.52 18.93 -11.21
CA ASP A 340 21.79 17.58 -11.71
C ASP A 340 22.84 17.68 -12.83
N SER A 341 23.82 16.78 -12.83
CA SER A 341 24.87 16.73 -13.85
C SER A 341 24.33 16.51 -15.28
N LYS A 342 23.08 16.05 -15.41
CA LYS A 342 22.42 15.74 -16.69
C LYS A 342 21.46 16.83 -17.17
N ASN A 343 21.20 17.86 -16.37
CA ASN A 343 20.24 18.90 -16.72
C ASN A 343 20.87 20.30 -16.50
N PRO A 344 20.89 21.17 -17.53
CA PRO A 344 21.44 22.53 -17.38
C PRO A 344 20.62 23.41 -16.44
N PHE A 345 19.36 23.08 -16.20
CA PHE A 345 18.46 23.82 -15.31
C PHE A 345 18.12 23.01 -14.08
N THR A 346 18.06 23.66 -12.92
CA THR A 346 17.51 23.06 -11.70
C THR A 346 15.99 22.88 -11.84
N GLU A 347 15.40 21.96 -11.09
CA GLU A 347 13.92 21.77 -11.06
C GLU A 347 13.23 23.09 -10.67
N PHE A 348 13.77 23.78 -9.70
CA PHE A 348 13.33 25.14 -9.29
C PHE A 348 13.26 26.11 -10.47
N GLN A 349 14.31 26.17 -11.30
CA GLN A 349 14.35 27.07 -12.47
C GLN A 349 13.30 26.67 -13.52
N ILE A 350 13.05 25.37 -13.68
CA ILE A 350 12.03 24.85 -14.58
C ILE A 350 10.63 25.30 -14.11
N PHE A 351 10.32 25.11 -12.82
CA PHE A 351 9.02 25.54 -12.28
C PHE A 351 8.84 27.06 -12.37
N LYS A 352 9.84 27.83 -12.00
CA LYS A 352 9.80 29.29 -12.08
C LYS A 352 9.57 29.81 -13.51
N LYS A 353 10.15 29.16 -14.51
CA LYS A 353 9.93 29.51 -15.93
C LYS A 353 8.51 29.20 -16.39
N LYS A 354 7.87 28.15 -15.83
CA LYS A 354 6.52 27.70 -16.22
C LYS A 354 5.40 28.40 -15.46
N LEU A 355 5.68 28.90 -14.27
CA LEU A 355 4.77 29.63 -13.39
C LEU A 355 5.37 31.01 -13.03
N PRO A 356 5.53 31.90 -14.00
CA PRO A 356 6.33 33.16 -13.81
C PRO A 356 5.68 34.15 -12.84
N GLN A 357 4.39 34.07 -12.60
CA GLN A 357 3.66 34.97 -11.69
C GLN A 357 3.70 34.48 -10.23
N ALA A 358 4.10 33.23 -9.98
CA ALA A 358 4.17 32.69 -8.63
C ALA A 358 5.44 33.14 -7.90
N THR A 359 5.29 33.44 -6.61
CA THR A 359 6.45 33.59 -5.72
C THR A 359 6.92 32.21 -5.29
N PHE A 360 8.18 31.90 -5.56
CA PHE A 360 8.76 30.60 -5.17
C PHE A 360 9.51 30.72 -3.85
N SER A 361 9.29 29.74 -2.98
CA SER A 361 9.98 29.65 -1.70
C SER A 361 10.62 28.27 -1.51
N THR A 362 11.86 28.27 -1.04
CA THR A 362 12.62 27.08 -0.66
C THR A 362 12.86 27.05 0.86
N ASN A 363 12.11 27.80 1.64
CA ASN A 363 12.33 28.06 3.07
C ASN A 363 12.11 26.83 3.98
N SER A 364 12.06 25.61 3.42
CA SER A 364 11.97 24.37 4.18
C SER A 364 13.04 24.19 5.28
N ALA A 365 14.10 24.99 5.23
CA ALA A 365 15.16 25.00 6.24
C ALA A 365 14.77 25.63 7.58
N LEU A 366 13.74 26.47 7.62
CA LEU A 366 13.39 27.26 8.81
C LEU A 366 12.44 26.54 9.78
N ILE A 367 11.74 25.51 9.32
CA ILE A 367 10.81 24.76 10.18
C ILE A 367 11.18 23.27 10.16
N SER A 368 11.54 22.75 11.33
CA SER A 368 11.82 21.31 11.48
C SER A 368 10.59 20.46 11.13
N LYS A 369 10.79 19.23 10.66
CA LYS A 369 9.67 18.29 10.41
C LYS A 369 8.78 18.12 11.65
N GLY A 370 9.33 18.19 12.85
CA GLY A 370 8.59 18.15 14.10
C GLY A 370 7.58 19.29 14.25
N ASN A 371 7.99 20.51 13.88
CA ASN A 371 7.09 21.68 13.91
C ASN A 371 5.95 21.53 12.89
N GLN A 372 6.24 20.99 11.70
CA GLN A 372 5.21 20.71 10.68
C GLN A 372 4.18 19.70 11.18
N VAL A 373 4.62 18.64 11.87
CA VAL A 373 3.73 17.69 12.53
C VAL A 373 2.87 18.39 13.57
N THR A 374 3.45 19.24 14.39
CA THR A 374 2.72 20.01 15.41
C THR A 374 1.64 20.90 14.79
N VAL A 375 1.97 21.63 13.73
CA VAL A 375 1.01 22.47 13.01
C VAL A 375 -0.14 21.67 12.44
N LEU A 376 0.15 20.55 11.76
CA LEU A 376 -0.90 19.68 11.21
C LEU A 376 -1.78 19.07 12.30
N ARG A 377 -1.19 18.61 13.41
CA ARG A 377 -1.96 18.10 14.55
C ARG A 377 -2.87 19.14 15.17
N THR A 378 -2.38 20.38 15.28
CA THR A 378 -3.20 21.50 15.78
C THR A 378 -4.39 21.77 14.86
N LEU A 379 -4.16 21.88 13.56
CA LEU A 379 -5.23 22.09 12.57
C LEU A 379 -6.25 20.95 12.57
N LEU A 380 -5.81 19.71 12.70
CA LEU A 380 -6.69 18.55 12.80
C LEU A 380 -7.49 18.58 14.10
N LYS A 381 -6.85 18.82 15.24
CA LYS A 381 -7.50 18.89 16.57
C LYS A 381 -8.57 19.98 16.63
N GLU A 382 -8.32 21.11 16.00
CA GLU A 382 -9.24 22.25 15.97
C GLU A 382 -10.29 22.16 14.86
N ASN A 383 -10.28 21.09 14.04
CA ASN A 383 -11.12 20.91 12.86
C ASN A 383 -10.97 22.04 11.82
N LYS A 384 -9.75 22.62 11.76
CA LYS A 384 -9.40 23.72 10.85
C LYS A 384 -8.72 23.28 9.57
N ILE A 385 -8.82 22.01 9.22
CA ILE A 385 -8.32 21.43 7.97
C ILE A 385 -9.38 20.57 7.32
N LEU A 386 -9.66 20.83 6.05
CA LEU A 386 -10.60 20.06 5.24
C LEU A 386 -9.87 19.55 4.00
N ILE A 387 -10.08 18.29 3.67
CA ILE A 387 -9.38 17.60 2.59
C ILE A 387 -10.42 17.10 1.59
N ASP A 388 -10.25 17.52 0.32
CA ASP A 388 -11.11 17.03 -0.74
C ASP A 388 -10.99 15.50 -0.90
N PRO A 389 -12.10 14.77 -1.03
CA PRO A 389 -12.07 13.31 -1.21
C PRO A 389 -11.23 12.82 -2.39
N SER A 390 -10.96 13.68 -3.39
CA SER A 390 -10.07 13.33 -4.51
C SER A 390 -8.59 13.22 -4.14
N CYS A 391 -8.19 13.75 -2.96
CA CYS A 391 -6.80 13.70 -2.45
C CYS A 391 -6.47 12.36 -1.76
N GLN A 392 -6.70 11.26 -2.44
CA GLN A 392 -6.67 9.90 -1.89
C GLN A 392 -5.32 9.51 -1.27
N LYS A 393 -4.20 9.88 -1.90
CA LYS A 393 -2.88 9.50 -1.38
C LYS A 393 -2.49 10.34 -0.15
N LEU A 394 -2.85 11.61 -0.14
CA LEU A 394 -2.65 12.46 1.03
C LEU A 394 -3.50 12.00 2.22
N ILE A 395 -4.78 11.69 1.99
CA ILE A 395 -5.67 11.14 3.01
C ILE A 395 -5.06 9.88 3.63
N ARG A 396 -4.56 8.98 2.78
CA ARG A 396 -3.89 7.77 3.22
C ARG A 396 -2.58 8.08 3.96
N ALA A 397 -1.78 9.00 3.45
CA ALA A 397 -0.52 9.42 4.08
C ALA A 397 -0.75 9.95 5.50
N ILE A 398 -1.77 10.78 5.71
CA ILE A 398 -2.12 11.30 7.04
C ILE A 398 -2.61 10.17 7.95
N GLY A 399 -3.52 9.32 7.46
CA GLY A 399 -4.11 8.23 8.26
C GLY A 399 -3.13 7.13 8.65
N GLN A 400 -2.06 6.94 7.89
CA GLN A 400 -1.08 5.86 8.11
C GLN A 400 0.29 6.36 8.58
N ALA A 401 0.52 7.67 8.66
CA ALA A 401 1.79 8.22 9.13
C ALA A 401 2.12 7.74 10.55
N THR A 402 3.37 7.30 10.76
CA THR A 402 3.89 6.91 12.07
C THR A 402 5.11 7.74 12.42
N PRO A 403 5.38 7.99 13.73
CA PRO A 403 6.60 8.65 14.16
C PRO A 403 7.84 7.88 13.74
N ASP A 404 8.91 8.58 13.39
CA ASP A 404 10.21 7.94 13.13
C ASP A 404 10.88 7.58 14.46
N THR A 405 10.85 6.29 14.80
CA THR A 405 11.47 5.73 16.01
C THR A 405 12.88 5.20 15.76
N SER A 406 13.42 5.34 14.56
CA SER A 406 14.76 4.80 14.20
C SER A 406 15.92 5.60 14.79
N ARG A 407 15.65 6.76 15.35
CA ARG A 407 16.65 7.62 16.01
C ARG A 407 16.35 7.70 17.52
N ASN A 408 17.40 7.60 18.35
CA ASN A 408 17.34 7.54 19.81
C ASN A 408 16.30 8.46 20.48
N THR A 409 15.80 8.03 21.62
CA THR A 409 14.65 8.50 22.38
C THR A 409 14.52 10.01 22.64
N ASP A 410 15.60 10.80 22.59
CA ASP A 410 15.53 12.25 22.72
C ASP A 410 15.16 12.98 21.41
N ALA A 411 15.20 12.28 20.28
CA ALA A 411 14.86 12.82 18.97
C ALA A 411 13.35 12.76 18.66
N ILE A 412 12.51 12.17 19.50
CA ILE A 412 11.06 12.10 19.29
C ILE A 412 10.43 13.51 19.21
N LYS A 413 11.02 14.48 19.90
CA LYS A 413 10.57 15.89 19.85
C LYS A 413 10.96 16.63 18.58
N THR A 414 11.92 16.11 17.80
CA THR A 414 12.43 16.73 16.58
C THR A 414 12.32 15.82 15.35
N ALA A 415 11.91 14.55 15.53
CA ALA A 415 11.78 13.59 14.47
C ALA A 415 10.49 13.80 13.69
N GLY A 416 10.60 13.89 12.38
CA GLY A 416 9.48 13.85 11.47
C GLY A 416 8.80 12.47 11.47
N TRP A 417 8.04 12.23 10.43
CA TRP A 417 7.45 10.90 10.20
C TRP A 417 8.46 9.95 9.60
N ARG A 418 8.27 8.67 9.89
CA ARG A 418 8.98 7.58 9.20
C ARG A 418 8.52 7.58 7.75
N LYS A 419 9.46 7.61 6.82
CA LYS A 419 9.14 7.48 5.39
C LYS A 419 8.46 6.15 5.13
N ILE A 420 7.16 6.19 4.87
CA ILE A 420 6.40 5.05 4.38
C ILE A 420 6.56 5.07 2.88
N LYS A 421 7.37 4.15 2.35
CA LYS A 421 7.71 4.08 0.92
C LYS A 421 6.44 4.09 0.07
N GLY A 422 6.14 5.25 -0.55
CA GLY A 422 5.02 5.39 -1.45
C GLY A 422 3.87 6.29 -1.01
N TYR A 423 3.86 6.76 0.24
CA TYR A 423 2.78 7.58 0.78
C TYR A 423 3.25 8.92 1.37
N ASP A 424 4.54 9.12 1.60
CA ASP A 424 5.09 10.29 2.26
C ASP A 424 5.21 11.52 1.35
N ASP A 425 5.37 11.33 0.04
CA ASP A 425 5.57 12.43 -0.90
C ASP A 425 4.41 13.47 -0.90
N PRO A 426 3.11 13.10 -0.86
CA PRO A 426 2.02 14.07 -0.71
C PRO A 426 2.02 14.81 0.62
N LEU A 427 2.46 14.16 1.71
CA LEU A 427 2.58 14.78 3.01
C LEU A 427 3.75 15.77 3.05
N ASP A 428 4.90 15.42 2.46
CA ASP A 428 6.02 16.35 2.28
C ASP A 428 5.59 17.56 1.42
N ALA A 429 4.87 17.34 0.31
CA ALA A 429 4.34 18.43 -0.52
C ALA A 429 3.37 19.35 0.24
N LEU A 430 2.47 18.79 1.07
CA LEU A 430 1.60 19.60 1.93
C LEU A 430 2.43 20.45 2.89
N CYS A 431 3.47 19.88 3.48
CA CYS A 431 4.36 20.62 4.38
C CYS A 431 5.06 21.76 3.67
N TYR A 432 5.52 21.59 2.43
CA TYR A 432 6.10 22.68 1.64
C TYR A 432 5.08 23.80 1.35
N ALA A 433 3.81 23.47 1.15
CA ALA A 433 2.77 24.49 1.04
C ALA A 433 2.57 25.24 2.36
N LEU A 434 2.50 24.55 3.49
CA LEU A 434 2.23 25.13 4.81
C LEU A 434 3.36 26.03 5.33
N ILE A 435 4.64 25.67 5.12
CA ILE A 435 5.80 26.47 5.53
C ILE A 435 5.75 27.88 4.95
N ASN A 436 5.24 28.00 3.74
CA ASN A 436 5.20 29.27 3.03
C ASN A 436 3.92 30.07 3.30
N TYR A 437 3.00 29.49 4.07
CA TYR A 437 1.71 30.09 4.37
C TYR A 437 1.54 30.47 5.84
N GLY A 438 2.40 30.02 6.71
CA GLY A 438 2.30 30.33 8.13
C GLY A 438 2.46 31.85 8.41
N PRO A 439 1.89 32.36 9.53
CA PRO A 439 1.99 33.76 9.93
C PRO A 439 3.43 34.26 10.19
N THR A 440 4.40 33.36 10.18
CA THR A 440 5.82 33.64 10.23
C THR A 440 6.46 33.88 8.86
N SER A 441 5.70 33.73 7.73
CA SER A 441 6.27 34.01 6.43
C SER A 441 6.19 35.52 6.12
N ASP A 442 7.37 36.19 6.02
CA ASP A 442 7.48 37.57 5.58
C ASP A 442 6.72 37.88 4.27
N LEU A 443 6.46 36.89 3.44
CA LEU A 443 5.71 36.98 2.21
C LEU A 443 4.20 37.19 2.44
N PHE A 444 3.63 36.58 3.46
CA PHE A 444 2.24 36.77 3.82
C PHE A 444 2.01 38.19 4.35
N TYR A 445 2.87 38.67 5.22
CA TYR A 445 2.76 40.03 5.78
C TYR A 445 2.97 41.12 4.73
N LYS A 446 3.92 40.98 3.82
CA LYS A 446 4.24 42.04 2.83
C LYS A 446 3.19 42.24 1.76
N GLN A 447 2.42 41.21 1.37
CA GLN A 447 1.39 41.37 0.33
C GLN A 447 0.01 41.77 0.87
N TYR A 448 -0.30 41.44 2.11
CA TYR A 448 -1.57 41.86 2.74
C TYR A 448 -1.51 43.26 3.39
N GLN A 449 -0.36 43.90 3.45
CA GLN A 449 -0.24 45.28 3.85
C GLN A 449 -0.56 46.32 2.75
N GLN A 450 -1.07 45.89 1.60
CA GLN A 450 -1.65 46.83 0.64
C GLN A 450 -3.03 47.31 1.12
N PRO A 451 -3.33 48.64 1.02
CA PRO A 451 -4.26 49.33 1.92
C PRO A 451 -5.77 49.13 1.65
N SER A 452 -6.21 48.05 1.01
CA SER A 452 -7.63 47.84 0.72
C SER A 452 -8.38 46.79 1.57
N LYS A 453 -7.67 46.02 2.41
CA LYS A 453 -8.34 45.13 3.42
C LYS A 453 -7.41 44.96 4.62
N GLN A 454 -7.51 45.88 5.58
CA GLN A 454 -6.90 45.70 6.90
C GLN A 454 -7.51 44.45 7.59
N LEU A 455 -6.66 43.51 7.99
CA LEU A 455 -7.05 42.52 9.01
C LEU A 455 -7.43 43.31 10.29
N THR A 456 -8.54 42.92 10.90
CA THR A 456 -8.88 43.51 12.20
C THR A 456 -7.84 43.07 13.23
N GLU A 457 -7.60 43.94 14.25
CA GLU A 457 -6.68 43.60 15.36
C GLU A 457 -7.03 42.24 16.03
N GLU A 458 -8.31 41.88 16.05
CA GLU A 458 -8.79 40.58 16.51
C GLU A 458 -8.27 39.41 15.66
N GLN A 459 -8.24 39.55 14.35
CA GLN A 459 -7.73 38.52 13.44
C GLN A 459 -6.20 38.37 13.56
N ALA A 460 -5.48 39.48 13.75
CA ALA A 460 -4.03 39.46 13.99
C ALA A 460 -3.70 38.84 15.37
N SER A 461 -4.46 39.17 16.40
CA SER A 461 -4.33 38.65 17.75
C SER A 461 -4.61 37.16 17.81
N TYR A 462 -5.65 36.70 17.11
CA TYR A 462 -6.02 35.28 17.02
C TYR A 462 -4.91 34.45 16.34
N ILE A 463 -4.34 34.94 15.24
CA ILE A 463 -3.23 34.29 14.54
C ILE A 463 -2.00 34.19 15.44
N LEU A 464 -1.72 35.20 16.26
CA LEU A 464 -0.64 35.17 17.23
C LEU A 464 -0.90 34.24 18.41
N SER A 465 -2.16 34.09 18.83
CA SER A 465 -2.55 33.20 19.96
C SER A 465 -2.54 31.70 19.61
N VAL A 466 -2.65 31.37 18.33
CA VAL A 466 -2.61 29.97 17.85
C VAL A 466 -1.17 29.45 17.67
N LEU A 467 -0.19 30.36 17.68
CA LEU A 467 1.21 30.07 17.36
C LEU A 467 2.20 30.44 18.49
N GLY A 468 1.76 31.03 19.57
CA GLY A 468 2.47 31.21 20.84
C GLY A 468 2.17 30.06 21.78
#